data_4d1a2b13f5ed62b9aeae967f556bccf5
#
_entry.id   4d1a2b13f5ed62b9aeae967f556bccf5
#
_cell.length_a   1.000
_cell.length_b   1.000
_cell.length_c   1.000
_cell.angle_alpha   90.00
_cell.angle_beta   90.00
_cell.angle_gamma   90.00
#
_symmetry.space_group_name_H-M   'P 1'
#
loop_
_entity.id
_entity.type
_entity.pdbx_description
1 polymer ?
#
loop_
_entity_poly.entity_id
_entity_poly.type
_entity_poly.pdbx_seq_one_letter_code
_entity_poly.pdbx_strand_id
1 'polypeptide(L)'
;MLNYLYLDYGGKAKYRAELKYSLISLQAELDPARARILVASDAPEVYRNWPVTVMDIAPHVRDWSGGGLYYHRIKPALVREALSRFSEPVLFLDSDSIVRPGFHAEATEKMTAAVVMNRFEKQNPIPPIRGFRTRLPHLGEYRYDVAHSWMYNSGLIGMAPQHLPLLDDSLAMIDALIGRAKKFPMIEQFALSEVLRLTQTPIAEIHDSFLHYWQGRRRIYMANQIRKTLSPEWDDLTPPKEWAQMHYWKIRAYNYYHGVTRVLGAFQ
;
A
#
# COMPACT_ATOMS: atom_id res chain seq x y z
N MET A 1 0.48 -6.04 -19.40
CA MET A 1 0.29 -6.94 -18.22
C MET A 1 0.21 -6.07 -16.97
N LEU A 2 -0.58 -6.41 -15.94
CA LEU A 2 -0.60 -5.68 -14.67
C LEU A 2 0.27 -6.39 -13.64
N ASN A 3 1.21 -5.67 -13.03
CA ASN A 3 2.08 -6.20 -11.99
C ASN A 3 1.52 -5.82 -10.60
N TYR A 4 1.16 -6.80 -9.80
CA TYR A 4 0.79 -6.64 -8.40
C TYR A 4 2.04 -6.72 -7.53
N LEU A 5 2.32 -5.70 -6.75
CA LEU A 5 3.56 -5.55 -6.01
C LEU A 5 3.32 -5.55 -4.52
N TYR A 6 4.04 -6.39 -3.81
CA TYR A 6 4.08 -6.46 -2.35
C TYR A 6 5.48 -6.21 -1.80
N LEU A 7 5.55 -5.78 -0.56
CA LEU A 7 6.79 -5.56 0.18
C LEU A 7 6.82 -6.39 1.46
N ASP A 8 7.85 -7.24 1.60
CA ASP A 8 8.23 -7.92 2.85
C ASP A 8 9.66 -7.60 3.23
N TYR A 9 9.88 -6.96 4.36
CA TYR A 9 11.21 -6.66 4.86
C TYR A 9 11.29 -6.72 6.39
N GLY A 10 12.49 -6.96 6.91
CA GLY A 10 12.77 -6.99 8.34
C GLY A 10 12.33 -8.27 9.06
N GLY A 11 11.98 -9.34 8.33
CA GLY A 11 11.85 -10.70 8.83
C GLY A 11 10.74 -10.98 9.84
N LYS A 12 9.74 -10.10 9.99
CA LYS A 12 8.69 -10.28 11.01
C LYS A 12 7.61 -11.25 10.55
N ALA A 13 7.54 -12.43 11.18
CA ALA A 13 6.57 -13.48 10.88
C ALA A 13 5.12 -12.98 10.79
N LYS A 14 4.74 -12.00 11.63
CA LYS A 14 3.41 -11.38 11.57
C LYS A 14 3.12 -10.74 10.21
N TYR A 15 4.05 -9.98 9.65
CA TYR A 15 3.84 -9.29 8.37
C TYR A 15 3.86 -10.26 7.19
N ARG A 16 4.68 -11.32 7.26
CA ARG A 16 4.62 -12.43 6.30
C ARG A 16 3.29 -13.14 6.32
N ALA A 17 2.72 -13.33 7.51
CA ALA A 17 1.40 -13.92 7.66
C ALA A 17 0.31 -13.06 7.01
N GLU A 18 0.34 -11.76 7.24
CA GLU A 18 -0.56 -10.79 6.61
C GLU A 18 -0.37 -10.80 5.08
N LEU A 19 0.89 -10.76 4.60
CA LEU A 19 1.24 -10.83 3.18
C LEU A 19 0.70 -12.10 2.51
N LYS A 20 0.93 -13.27 3.12
CA LYS A 20 0.45 -14.54 2.57
C LYS A 20 -1.07 -14.53 2.45
N TYR A 21 -1.76 -14.02 3.45
CA TYR A 21 -3.21 -13.92 3.44
C TYR A 21 -3.71 -13.01 2.31
N SER A 22 -3.08 -11.87 2.13
CA SER A 22 -3.38 -10.94 1.04
C SER A 22 -3.13 -11.57 -0.33
N LEU A 23 -1.98 -12.23 -0.51
CA LEU A 23 -1.62 -12.95 -1.75
C LEU A 23 -2.65 -14.00 -2.12
N ILE A 24 -3.09 -14.79 -1.15
CA ILE A 24 -4.13 -15.82 -1.34
C ILE A 24 -5.43 -15.19 -1.86
N SER A 25 -5.86 -14.08 -1.25
CA SER A 25 -7.07 -13.39 -1.69
C SER A 25 -6.93 -12.84 -3.12
N LEU A 26 -5.73 -12.36 -3.46
CA LEU A 26 -5.43 -11.83 -4.79
C LEU A 26 -5.37 -12.93 -5.84
N GLN A 27 -4.69 -14.05 -5.57
CA GLN A 27 -4.58 -15.18 -6.52
C GLN A 27 -5.94 -15.74 -6.93
N ALA A 28 -6.93 -15.71 -6.02
CA ALA A 28 -8.29 -16.15 -6.32
C ALA A 28 -8.99 -15.31 -7.40
N GLU A 29 -8.48 -14.08 -7.66
CA GLU A 29 -9.04 -13.10 -8.58
C GLU A 29 -8.25 -12.96 -9.89
N LEU A 30 -7.04 -13.54 -9.96
CA LEU A 30 -6.15 -13.30 -11.08
C LEU A 30 -6.27 -14.36 -12.19
N ASP A 31 -6.14 -13.87 -13.43
CA ASP A 31 -5.74 -14.67 -14.58
C ASP A 31 -4.20 -14.57 -14.72
N PRO A 32 -3.45 -15.67 -14.52
CA PRO A 32 -1.99 -15.65 -14.62
C PRO A 32 -1.46 -15.20 -15.99
N ALA A 33 -2.28 -15.29 -17.04
CA ALA A 33 -1.90 -14.83 -18.39
C ALA A 33 -1.93 -13.30 -18.51
N ARG A 34 -2.64 -12.61 -17.62
CA ARG A 34 -2.87 -11.14 -17.67
C ARG A 34 -2.24 -10.36 -16.54
N ALA A 35 -1.82 -11.06 -15.49
CA ALA A 35 -1.28 -10.44 -14.29
C ALA A 35 -0.08 -11.19 -13.75
N ARG A 36 0.82 -10.48 -13.11
CA ARG A 36 2.00 -11.01 -12.42
C ARG A 36 2.01 -10.55 -10.98
N ILE A 37 2.36 -11.43 -10.05
CA ILE A 37 2.59 -11.07 -8.66
C ILE A 37 4.09 -10.91 -8.43
N LEU A 38 4.48 -9.74 -7.93
CA LEU A 38 5.84 -9.40 -7.52
C LEU A 38 5.88 -9.33 -6.00
N VAL A 39 6.85 -10.00 -5.39
CA VAL A 39 7.16 -9.86 -3.96
C VAL A 39 8.58 -9.34 -3.82
N ALA A 40 8.72 -8.12 -3.32
CA ALA A 40 10.00 -7.53 -2.98
C ALA A 40 10.35 -7.90 -1.54
N SER A 41 11.48 -8.59 -1.34
CA SER A 41 11.88 -9.08 -0.02
C SER A 41 13.38 -8.93 0.23
N ASP A 42 13.75 -8.67 1.48
CA ASP A 42 15.13 -8.76 1.97
C ASP A 42 15.54 -10.19 2.38
N ALA A 43 14.62 -11.15 2.23
CA ALA A 43 14.84 -12.59 2.43
C ALA A 43 14.18 -13.40 1.29
N PRO A 44 14.68 -13.28 0.04
CA PRO A 44 14.03 -13.83 -1.15
C PRO A 44 13.87 -15.35 -1.13
N GLU A 45 14.69 -16.06 -0.39
CA GLU A 45 14.66 -17.52 -0.23
C GLU A 45 13.34 -18.03 0.39
N VAL A 46 12.66 -17.21 1.17
CA VAL A 46 11.36 -17.53 1.80
C VAL A 46 10.27 -17.78 0.77
N TYR A 47 10.38 -17.14 -0.41
CA TYR A 47 9.37 -17.16 -1.47
C TYR A 47 9.71 -18.13 -2.60
N ARG A 48 10.77 -18.96 -2.48
CA ARG A 48 11.26 -19.82 -3.56
C ARG A 48 10.20 -20.74 -4.15
N ASN A 49 9.29 -21.25 -3.31
CA ASN A 49 8.24 -22.20 -3.71
C ASN A 49 6.89 -21.53 -3.97
N TRP A 50 6.84 -20.19 -3.93
CA TRP A 50 5.60 -19.48 -4.18
C TRP A 50 5.47 -19.11 -5.67
N PRO A 51 4.25 -19.14 -6.26
CA PRO A 51 4.03 -18.77 -7.66
C PRO A 51 4.08 -17.25 -7.84
N VAL A 52 5.20 -16.63 -7.46
CA VAL A 52 5.44 -15.19 -7.50
C VAL A 52 6.81 -14.90 -8.12
N THR A 53 6.97 -13.71 -8.69
CA THR A 53 8.29 -13.22 -9.09
C THR A 53 8.91 -12.48 -7.91
N VAL A 54 10.06 -12.94 -7.46
CA VAL A 54 10.75 -12.34 -6.31
C VAL A 54 11.71 -11.25 -6.77
N MET A 55 11.66 -10.09 -6.11
CA MET A 55 12.63 -9.01 -6.24
C MET A 55 13.47 -8.97 -4.96
N ASP A 56 14.76 -9.28 -5.05
CA ASP A 56 15.69 -9.12 -3.93
C ASP A 56 15.95 -7.63 -3.69
N ILE A 57 15.55 -7.15 -2.52
CA ILE A 57 15.76 -5.76 -2.09
C ILE A 57 16.80 -5.61 -0.96
N ALA A 58 17.39 -6.70 -0.48
CA ALA A 58 18.38 -6.65 0.60
C ALA A 58 19.48 -5.62 0.35
N PRO A 59 20.07 -5.50 -0.87
CA PRO A 59 21.09 -4.49 -1.16
C PRO A 59 20.59 -3.04 -1.08
N HIS A 60 19.28 -2.84 -1.24
CA HIS A 60 18.67 -1.51 -1.40
C HIS A 60 17.99 -0.97 -0.13
N VAL A 61 17.66 -1.83 0.84
CA VAL A 61 16.86 -1.46 2.04
C VAL A 61 17.42 -0.23 2.75
N ARG A 62 18.75 -0.17 2.93
CA ARG A 62 19.37 0.97 3.61
C ARG A 62 19.24 2.27 2.83
N ASP A 63 19.49 2.25 1.53
CA ASP A 63 19.38 3.42 0.67
C ASP A 63 17.92 3.85 0.53
N TRP A 64 17.03 2.91 0.21
CA TRP A 64 15.61 3.21 0.02
C TRP A 64 14.90 3.67 1.29
N SER A 65 15.42 3.33 2.48
CA SER A 65 14.93 3.85 3.76
C SER A 65 15.55 5.19 4.18
N GLY A 66 16.31 5.85 3.28
CA GLY A 66 17.01 7.09 3.62
C GLY A 66 18.05 6.88 4.73
N GLY A 67 18.89 5.85 4.61
CA GLY A 67 19.89 5.50 5.61
C GLY A 67 19.32 4.85 6.88
N GLY A 68 18.10 4.30 6.83
CA GLY A 68 17.39 3.73 7.98
C GLY A 68 16.55 4.74 8.77
N LEU A 69 16.43 5.97 8.28
CA LEU A 69 15.69 7.03 8.98
C LEU A 69 14.17 6.94 8.83
N TYR A 70 13.69 6.41 7.69
CA TYR A 70 12.25 6.35 7.41
C TYR A 70 11.90 5.16 6.49
N TYR A 71 11.50 4.06 7.07
CA TYR A 71 11.25 2.80 6.35
C TYR A 71 10.07 2.85 5.37
N HIS A 72 9.07 3.72 5.57
CA HIS A 72 7.97 3.88 4.61
C HIS A 72 8.42 4.50 3.28
N ARG A 73 9.62 5.11 3.22
CA ARG A 73 10.25 5.57 1.97
C ARG A 73 10.54 4.42 0.99
N ILE A 74 10.72 3.20 1.51
CA ILE A 74 10.94 2.02 0.66
C ILE A 74 9.76 1.80 -0.31
N LYS A 75 8.53 2.09 0.12
CA LYS A 75 7.34 1.88 -0.71
C LYS A 75 7.39 2.65 -2.05
N PRO A 76 7.49 3.99 -2.09
CA PRO A 76 7.59 4.72 -3.36
C PRO A 76 8.88 4.41 -4.14
N ALA A 77 10.00 4.14 -3.47
CA ALA A 77 11.24 3.71 -4.13
C ALA A 77 11.06 2.37 -4.83
N LEU A 78 10.39 1.42 -4.21
CA LEU A 78 10.08 0.12 -4.78
C LEU A 78 9.11 0.20 -5.96
N VAL A 79 8.05 1.02 -5.86
CA VAL A 79 7.12 1.25 -6.99
C VAL A 79 7.86 1.83 -8.18
N ARG A 80 8.75 2.81 -7.94
CA ARG A 80 9.61 3.39 -8.96
C ARG A 80 10.51 2.35 -9.63
N GLU A 81 11.19 1.52 -8.84
CA GLU A 81 12.05 0.45 -9.33
C GLU A 81 11.28 -0.56 -10.18
N ALA A 82 10.12 -1.00 -9.71
CA ALA A 82 9.29 -1.95 -10.44
C ALA A 82 8.79 -1.36 -11.78
N LEU A 83 8.35 -0.11 -11.82
CA LEU A 83 7.96 0.57 -13.07
C LEU A 83 9.12 0.68 -14.05
N SER A 84 10.32 1.02 -13.57
CA SER A 84 11.52 1.13 -14.41
C SER A 84 11.95 -0.23 -14.96
N ARG A 85 11.92 -1.26 -14.12
CA ARG A 85 12.40 -2.60 -14.46
C ARG A 85 11.49 -3.35 -15.41
N PHE A 86 10.18 -3.27 -15.22
CA PHE A 86 9.21 -4.05 -15.99
C PHE A 86 8.60 -3.25 -17.13
N SER A 87 8.68 -1.92 -17.12
CA SER A 87 8.06 -1.03 -18.11
C SER A 87 6.56 -1.28 -18.32
N GLU A 88 5.88 -1.78 -17.30
CA GLU A 88 4.46 -2.16 -17.27
C GLU A 88 3.78 -1.50 -16.06
N PRO A 89 2.44 -1.33 -16.06
CA PRO A 89 1.72 -0.82 -14.90
C PRO A 89 1.96 -1.66 -13.65
N VAL A 90 2.09 -0.98 -12.51
CA VAL A 90 2.31 -1.58 -11.19
C VAL A 90 1.21 -1.15 -10.24
N LEU A 91 0.62 -2.10 -9.53
CA LEU A 91 -0.32 -1.88 -8.43
C LEU A 91 0.29 -2.42 -7.13
N PHE A 92 0.80 -1.52 -6.32
CA PHE A 92 1.32 -1.83 -4.98
C PHE A 92 0.17 -2.04 -4.00
N LEU A 93 0.29 -3.08 -3.15
CA LEU A 93 -0.64 -3.38 -2.07
C LEU A 93 0.13 -3.55 -0.75
N ASP A 94 -0.36 -2.92 0.32
CA ASP A 94 0.13 -3.20 1.66
C ASP A 94 -0.25 -4.63 2.08
N SER A 95 0.63 -5.29 2.83
CA SER A 95 0.43 -6.69 3.26
C SER A 95 -0.80 -6.89 4.14
N ASP A 96 -1.22 -5.86 4.89
CA ASP A 96 -2.41 -5.87 5.72
C ASP A 96 -3.67 -5.47 4.93
N SER A 97 -3.86 -6.14 3.80
CA SER A 97 -5.00 -5.95 2.89
C SER A 97 -5.64 -7.27 2.47
N ILE A 98 -6.87 -7.17 1.95
CA ILE A 98 -7.60 -8.28 1.32
C ILE A 98 -8.32 -7.72 0.11
N VAL A 99 -8.33 -8.49 -0.99
CA VAL A 99 -9.12 -8.17 -2.17
C VAL A 99 -10.39 -9.02 -2.24
N ARG A 100 -11.38 -8.53 -2.98
CA ARG A 100 -12.68 -9.18 -3.23
C ARG A 100 -12.85 -9.52 -4.71
N PRO A 101 -13.82 -10.37 -5.03
CA PRO A 101 -14.21 -10.62 -6.41
C PRO A 101 -14.45 -9.33 -7.20
N GLY A 102 -13.88 -9.27 -8.41
CA GLY A 102 -13.93 -8.12 -9.29
C GLY A 102 -12.80 -7.11 -9.11
N PHE A 103 -11.93 -7.28 -8.11
CA PHE A 103 -10.82 -6.35 -7.85
C PHE A 103 -9.90 -6.18 -9.06
N HIS A 104 -9.52 -7.29 -9.72
CA HIS A 104 -8.63 -7.22 -10.89
C HIS A 104 -9.24 -6.42 -12.04
N ALA A 105 -10.52 -6.63 -12.32
CA ALA A 105 -11.23 -5.91 -13.38
C ALA A 105 -11.33 -4.42 -13.04
N GLU A 106 -11.74 -4.07 -11.82
CA GLU A 106 -11.85 -2.69 -11.34
C GLU A 106 -10.49 -1.97 -11.38
N ALA A 107 -9.42 -2.62 -10.91
CA ALA A 107 -8.08 -2.05 -10.91
C ALA A 107 -7.57 -1.81 -12.34
N THR A 108 -7.76 -2.77 -13.23
CA THR A 108 -7.34 -2.67 -14.64
C THR A 108 -8.06 -1.51 -15.34
N GLU A 109 -9.37 -1.40 -15.16
CA GLU A 109 -10.18 -0.32 -15.73
C GLU A 109 -9.69 1.05 -15.25
N LYS A 110 -9.59 1.24 -13.93
CA LYS A 110 -9.22 2.54 -13.33
C LYS A 110 -7.82 2.98 -13.69
N MET A 111 -6.87 2.05 -13.78
CA MET A 111 -5.47 2.35 -14.15
C MET A 111 -5.30 2.76 -15.61
N THR A 112 -6.29 2.64 -16.47
CA THR A 112 -6.21 3.14 -17.84
C THR A 112 -6.22 4.67 -17.94
N ALA A 113 -6.84 5.36 -16.98
CA ALA A 113 -7.09 6.79 -17.03
C ALA A 113 -6.54 7.59 -15.83
N ALA A 114 -6.13 6.92 -14.75
CA ALA A 114 -5.82 7.58 -13.49
C ALA A 114 -4.71 6.84 -12.71
N VAL A 115 -4.04 7.57 -11.82
CA VAL A 115 -3.33 6.95 -10.68
C VAL A 115 -4.38 6.38 -9.73
N VAL A 116 -4.17 5.15 -9.27
CA VAL A 116 -5.11 4.50 -8.38
C VAL A 116 -4.60 4.57 -6.94
N MET A 117 -5.46 5.03 -6.04
CA MET A 117 -5.19 5.09 -4.60
C MET A 117 -6.27 4.34 -3.83
N ASN A 118 -5.99 3.95 -2.58
CA ASN A 118 -7.00 3.26 -1.79
C ASN A 118 -8.26 4.13 -1.61
N ARG A 119 -8.11 5.28 -0.94
CA ARG A 119 -9.22 6.20 -0.69
C ARG A 119 -8.72 7.57 -0.25
N PHE A 120 -9.54 8.58 -0.42
CA PHE A 120 -9.36 9.87 0.22
C PHE A 120 -9.40 9.72 1.75
N GLU A 121 -8.45 10.33 2.45
CA GLU A 121 -8.33 10.19 3.90
C GLU A 121 -8.66 11.48 4.64
N LYS A 122 -8.10 12.61 4.22
CA LYS A 122 -8.36 13.91 4.84
C LYS A 122 -7.86 15.10 4.02
N GLN A 123 -8.44 16.26 4.30
CA GLN A 123 -7.89 17.57 3.92
C GLN A 123 -6.94 18.11 4.99
N ASN A 124 -6.07 19.04 4.61
CA ASN A 124 -5.18 19.80 5.51
C ASN A 124 -4.38 18.88 6.46
N PRO A 125 -3.63 17.89 5.92
CA PRO A 125 -3.15 16.76 6.71
C PRO A 125 -2.12 17.12 7.77
N ILE A 126 -1.30 18.22 7.61
CA ILE A 126 -0.14 18.43 8.47
C ILE A 126 0.05 19.89 8.94
N PRO A 127 -0.56 20.28 10.06
CA PRO A 127 -0.27 21.56 10.68
C PRO A 127 1.21 21.82 11.06
N PRO A 128 1.99 20.79 11.49
CA PRO A 128 3.36 21.01 11.97
C PRO A 128 4.40 21.44 10.94
N ILE A 129 4.12 21.29 9.63
CA ILE A 129 5.06 21.67 8.57
C ILE A 129 4.74 23.02 7.91
N ARG A 130 4.03 23.90 8.61
CA ARG A 130 3.78 25.27 8.12
C ARG A 130 5.08 25.93 7.68
N GLY A 131 5.04 26.55 6.50
CA GLY A 131 6.21 27.21 5.92
C GLY A 131 7.24 26.24 5.28
N PHE A 132 6.94 24.96 5.21
CA PHE A 132 7.82 24.00 4.51
C PHE A 132 7.98 24.39 3.05
N ARG A 133 9.23 24.42 2.62
CA ARG A 133 9.64 24.66 1.24
C ARG A 133 10.73 23.66 0.84
N THR A 134 10.72 23.24 -0.40
CA THR A 134 11.76 22.42 -1.00
C THR A 134 11.77 22.62 -2.52
N ARG A 135 12.80 22.11 -3.17
CA ARG A 135 12.84 22.04 -4.63
C ARG A 135 12.64 20.59 -5.06
N LEU A 136 11.73 20.38 -6.00
CA LEU A 136 11.41 19.09 -6.56
C LEU A 136 12.07 18.93 -7.92
N PRO A 137 12.55 17.75 -8.33
CA PRO A 137 13.28 17.53 -9.57
C PRO A 137 12.56 18.02 -10.82
N HIS A 138 11.26 17.71 -10.94
CA HIS A 138 10.47 18.01 -12.14
C HIS A 138 9.53 19.21 -11.94
N LEU A 139 9.01 19.41 -10.74
CA LEU A 139 8.04 20.48 -10.44
C LEU A 139 8.68 21.80 -10.01
N GLY A 140 9.99 21.82 -9.70
CA GLY A 140 10.69 23.03 -9.27
C GLY A 140 10.37 23.42 -7.82
N GLU A 141 10.19 24.72 -7.56
CA GLU A 141 9.98 25.23 -6.19
C GLU A 141 8.62 24.81 -5.64
N TYR A 142 8.66 24.12 -4.51
CA TYR A 142 7.47 23.73 -3.75
C TYR A 142 7.35 24.52 -2.47
N ARG A 143 6.14 24.99 -2.17
CA ARG A 143 5.75 25.55 -0.88
C ARG A 143 4.49 24.88 -0.38
N TYR A 144 4.51 24.41 0.87
CA TYR A 144 3.34 23.79 1.49
C TYR A 144 2.20 24.82 1.66
N ASP A 145 1.06 24.48 1.06
CA ASP A 145 -0.18 25.23 1.18
C ASP A 145 -1.22 24.41 1.94
N VAL A 146 -1.41 24.75 3.21
CA VAL A 146 -2.33 24.03 4.09
C VAL A 146 -3.80 24.15 3.64
N ALA A 147 -4.16 25.21 2.94
CA ALA A 147 -5.55 25.45 2.54
C ALA A 147 -5.98 24.50 1.40
N HIS A 148 -5.06 24.12 0.53
CA HIS A 148 -5.34 23.29 -0.66
C HIS A 148 -4.78 21.85 -0.55
N SER A 149 -4.07 21.53 0.53
CA SER A 149 -3.46 20.21 0.72
C SER A 149 -4.48 19.15 1.11
N TRP A 150 -4.30 17.96 0.58
CA TRP A 150 -5.11 16.79 0.90
C TRP A 150 -4.25 15.52 0.88
N MET A 151 -4.78 14.42 1.38
CA MET A 151 -4.06 13.17 1.50
C MET A 151 -4.95 11.97 1.20
N TYR A 152 -4.44 11.09 0.34
CA TYR A 152 -4.99 9.77 0.07
C TYR A 152 -4.24 8.70 0.85
N ASN A 153 -4.92 7.64 1.22
CA ASN A 153 -4.32 6.47 1.84
C ASN A 153 -3.48 5.69 0.83
N SER A 154 -2.23 5.42 1.17
CA SER A 154 -1.24 4.74 0.33
C SER A 154 -1.16 3.22 0.54
N GLY A 155 -2.14 2.61 1.18
CA GLY A 155 -2.23 1.15 1.30
C GLY A 155 -2.45 0.42 -0.02
N LEU A 156 -2.80 1.20 -1.06
CA LEU A 156 -2.85 0.79 -2.46
C LEU A 156 -2.35 1.95 -3.31
N ILE A 157 -1.42 1.68 -4.24
CA ILE A 157 -0.85 2.65 -5.17
C ILE A 157 -0.74 2.02 -6.56
N GLY A 158 -1.57 2.47 -7.51
CA GLY A 158 -1.55 2.03 -8.89
C GLY A 158 -0.95 3.10 -9.80
N MET A 159 0.13 2.77 -10.50
CA MET A 159 0.84 3.67 -11.38
C MET A 159 1.28 2.98 -12.67
N ALA A 160 1.46 3.76 -13.73
CA ALA A 160 2.01 3.33 -15.01
C ALA A 160 3.36 4.01 -15.27
N PRO A 161 4.19 3.52 -16.21
CA PRO A 161 5.56 4.03 -16.44
C PRO A 161 5.66 5.54 -16.65
N GLN A 162 4.66 6.17 -17.26
CA GLN A 162 4.64 7.64 -17.45
C GLN A 162 4.59 8.43 -16.13
N HIS A 163 4.29 7.79 -15.00
CA HIS A 163 4.24 8.43 -13.69
C HIS A 163 5.58 8.38 -12.92
N LEU A 164 6.67 7.88 -13.54
CA LEU A 164 8.01 7.87 -12.92
C LEU A 164 8.45 9.24 -12.40
N PRO A 165 8.27 10.37 -13.14
CA PRO A 165 8.64 11.69 -12.62
C PRO A 165 7.90 12.07 -11.32
N LEU A 166 6.66 11.62 -11.14
CA LEU A 166 5.88 11.87 -9.90
C LEU A 166 6.50 11.16 -8.69
N LEU A 167 7.07 9.97 -8.90
CA LEU A 167 7.76 9.24 -7.83
C LEU A 167 9.11 9.87 -7.50
N ASP A 168 9.85 10.41 -8.48
CA ASP A 168 11.08 11.15 -8.24
C ASP A 168 10.81 12.40 -7.38
N ASP A 169 9.78 13.18 -7.72
CA ASP A 169 9.36 14.35 -6.94
C ASP A 169 8.87 13.94 -5.53
N SER A 170 8.12 12.84 -5.43
CA SER A 170 7.65 12.33 -4.14
C SER A 170 8.80 11.90 -3.23
N LEU A 171 9.79 11.20 -3.77
CA LEU A 171 11.00 10.79 -3.02
C LEU A 171 11.81 12.00 -2.58
N ALA A 172 12.00 13.00 -3.42
CA ALA A 172 12.70 14.25 -3.07
C ALA A 172 11.95 15.00 -1.96
N MET A 173 10.62 15.03 -2.00
CA MET A 173 9.80 15.64 -0.94
C MET A 173 9.92 14.87 0.37
N ILE A 174 9.90 13.52 0.34
CA ILE A 174 10.12 12.67 1.51
C ILE A 174 11.48 12.98 2.13
N ASP A 175 12.54 13.03 1.33
CA ASP A 175 13.91 13.30 1.79
C ASP A 175 14.03 14.66 2.46
N ALA A 176 13.37 15.67 1.92
CA ALA A 176 13.33 17.00 2.54
C ALA A 176 12.53 17.07 3.84
N LEU A 177 11.60 16.13 4.06
CA LEU A 177 10.75 16.05 5.26
C LEU A 177 11.34 15.15 6.35
N ILE A 178 12.15 14.15 5.99
CA ILE A 178 12.84 13.30 6.95
C ILE A 178 13.68 14.19 7.89
N GLY A 179 13.47 14.05 9.20
CA GLY A 179 14.15 14.87 10.22
C GLY A 179 13.40 16.15 10.60
N ARG A 180 12.56 16.72 9.74
CA ARG A 180 11.71 17.89 10.06
C ARG A 180 10.35 17.48 10.63
N ALA A 181 9.80 16.37 10.17
CA ALA A 181 8.48 15.87 10.53
C ALA A 181 8.55 14.62 11.43
N LYS A 182 9.45 14.60 12.41
CA LYS A 182 9.75 13.43 13.31
C LYS A 182 8.52 12.78 13.96
N LYS A 183 7.40 13.49 14.11
CA LYS A 183 6.15 12.98 14.72
C LYS A 183 5.07 12.65 13.70
N PHE A 184 5.39 12.66 12.40
CA PHE A 184 4.44 12.42 11.34
C PHE A 184 4.81 11.13 10.58
N PRO A 185 4.19 10.00 10.90
CA PRO A 185 4.57 8.70 10.32
C PRO A 185 4.14 8.52 8.85
N MET A 186 3.28 9.41 8.31
CA MET A 186 2.67 9.28 6.98
C MET A 186 3.32 10.22 5.95
N ILE A 187 4.65 10.44 6.05
CA ILE A 187 5.38 11.36 5.15
C ILE A 187 5.24 10.91 3.68
N GLU A 188 5.37 9.61 3.42
CA GLU A 188 5.31 9.09 2.05
C GLU A 188 3.92 9.26 1.43
N GLN A 189 2.89 9.03 2.22
CA GLN A 189 1.50 9.20 1.81
C GLN A 189 1.19 10.66 1.49
N PHE A 190 1.66 11.57 2.34
CA PHE A 190 1.56 13.02 2.13
C PHE A 190 2.32 13.45 0.87
N ALA A 191 3.58 13.07 0.74
CA ALA A 191 4.43 13.49 -0.38
C ALA A 191 3.85 13.07 -1.72
N LEU A 192 3.41 11.81 -1.85
CA LEU A 192 2.75 11.33 -3.06
C LEU A 192 1.46 12.11 -3.34
N SER A 193 0.63 12.32 -2.33
CA SER A 193 -0.62 13.08 -2.48
C SER A 193 -0.40 14.52 -2.94
N GLU A 194 0.61 15.20 -2.38
CA GLU A 194 0.96 16.57 -2.77
C GLU A 194 1.46 16.66 -4.22
N VAL A 195 2.30 15.72 -4.64
CA VAL A 195 2.77 15.68 -6.02
C VAL A 195 1.62 15.43 -6.99
N LEU A 196 0.71 14.49 -6.69
CA LEU A 196 -0.49 14.25 -7.50
C LEU A 196 -1.39 15.49 -7.58
N ARG A 197 -1.54 16.22 -6.47
CA ARG A 197 -2.30 17.48 -6.41
C ARG A 197 -1.67 18.57 -7.29
N LEU A 198 -0.36 18.76 -7.17
CA LEU A 198 0.36 19.81 -7.92
C LEU A 198 0.33 19.57 -9.44
N THR A 199 0.40 18.33 -9.86
CA THR A 199 0.35 17.95 -11.27
C THR A 199 -1.08 17.81 -11.80
N GLN A 200 -2.10 17.98 -10.95
CA GLN A 200 -3.50 17.74 -11.28
C GLN A 200 -3.73 16.35 -11.91
N THR A 201 -2.91 15.38 -11.49
CA THR A 201 -3.01 14.00 -11.98
C THR A 201 -4.35 13.40 -11.56
N PRO A 202 -5.13 12.83 -12.47
CA PRO A 202 -6.38 12.14 -12.12
C PRO A 202 -6.14 11.01 -11.14
N ILE A 203 -6.99 10.91 -10.11
CA ILE A 203 -6.94 9.87 -9.08
C ILE A 203 -8.25 9.09 -9.09
N ALA A 204 -8.15 7.78 -9.14
CA ALA A 204 -9.27 6.87 -8.94
C ALA A 204 -9.10 6.13 -7.61
N GLU A 205 -10.20 5.90 -6.90
CA GLU A 205 -10.21 5.17 -5.63
C GLU A 205 -10.68 3.73 -5.82
N ILE A 206 -10.02 2.79 -5.11
CA ILE A 206 -10.52 1.43 -4.93
C ILE A 206 -10.68 1.17 -3.43
N HIS A 207 -11.91 1.04 -2.98
CA HIS A 207 -12.24 0.84 -1.56
C HIS A 207 -13.31 -0.22 -1.32
N ASP A 208 -14.12 -0.58 -2.33
CA ASP A 208 -15.17 -1.58 -2.18
C ASP A 208 -14.66 -3.01 -2.44
N SER A 209 -13.81 -3.21 -3.43
CA SER A 209 -13.15 -4.48 -3.74
C SER A 209 -11.80 -4.66 -3.04
N PHE A 210 -11.30 -3.65 -2.33
CA PHE A 210 -10.05 -3.65 -1.58
C PHE A 210 -10.29 -3.22 -0.12
N LEU A 211 -9.88 -4.04 0.82
CA LEU A 211 -9.95 -3.74 2.24
C LEU A 211 -8.56 -3.65 2.84
N HIS A 212 -8.14 -2.46 3.24
CA HIS A 212 -6.94 -2.22 4.03
C HIS A 212 -7.31 -2.14 5.52
N TYR A 213 -6.81 -3.10 6.32
CA TYR A 213 -7.22 -3.28 7.73
C TYR A 213 -6.16 -2.84 8.75
N TRP A 214 -5.33 -1.87 8.41
CA TRP A 214 -4.21 -1.36 9.20
C TRP A 214 -4.56 -0.89 10.62
N GLN A 215 -5.83 -0.51 10.87
CA GLN A 215 -6.25 0.10 12.14
C GLN A 215 -6.52 -0.91 13.27
N GLY A 216 -5.90 -0.69 14.43
CA GLY A 216 -6.20 -1.18 15.77
C GLY A 216 -6.97 -2.49 15.88
N ARG A 217 -8.27 -2.40 16.12
CA ARG A 217 -9.14 -3.59 16.36
C ARG A 217 -9.32 -4.46 15.11
N ARG A 218 -9.38 -3.87 13.92
CA ARG A 218 -9.46 -4.64 12.66
C ARG A 218 -8.22 -5.50 12.47
N ARG A 219 -7.05 -4.94 12.72
CA ARG A 219 -5.78 -5.67 12.59
C ARG A 219 -5.68 -6.79 13.62
N ILE A 220 -6.13 -6.56 14.87
CA ILE A 220 -6.18 -7.60 15.90
C ILE A 220 -7.13 -8.73 15.49
N TYR A 221 -8.32 -8.40 15.00
CA TYR A 221 -9.28 -9.38 14.49
C TYR A 221 -8.66 -10.22 13.36
N MET A 222 -8.06 -9.57 12.36
CA MET A 222 -7.43 -10.25 11.25
C MET A 222 -6.25 -11.12 11.67
N ALA A 223 -5.39 -10.65 12.56
CA ALA A 223 -4.29 -11.44 13.10
C ALA A 223 -4.79 -12.73 13.79
N ASN A 224 -5.93 -12.67 14.49
CA ASN A 224 -6.55 -13.85 15.09
C ASN A 224 -7.14 -14.80 14.04
N GLN A 225 -7.76 -14.29 12.98
CA GLN A 225 -8.28 -15.11 11.87
C GLN A 225 -7.13 -15.78 11.12
N ILE A 226 -6.12 -15.01 10.73
CA ILE A 226 -4.93 -15.51 10.05
C ILE A 226 -4.30 -16.66 10.83
N ARG A 227 -4.11 -16.49 12.16
CA ARG A 227 -3.53 -17.53 13.04
C ARG A 227 -4.36 -18.80 13.10
N LYS A 228 -5.69 -18.69 13.02
CA LYS A 228 -6.59 -19.86 13.06
C LYS A 228 -6.64 -20.61 11.73
N THR A 229 -6.40 -19.93 10.65
CA THR A 229 -6.64 -20.44 9.30
C THR A 229 -5.38 -20.88 8.61
N LEU A 230 -4.26 -20.26 8.93
CA LEU A 230 -2.98 -20.55 8.33
C LEU A 230 -2.13 -21.42 9.25
N SER A 231 -1.79 -22.63 8.78
CA SER A 231 -0.83 -23.49 9.47
C SER A 231 0.56 -22.83 9.52
N PRO A 232 1.36 -23.05 10.57
CA PRO A 232 2.74 -22.58 10.63
C PRO A 232 3.66 -23.20 9.57
N GLU A 233 3.28 -24.33 9.00
CA GLU A 233 4.08 -25.14 8.05
C GLU A 233 3.71 -24.83 6.59
N TRP A 234 3.94 -23.68 6.17
CA TRP A 234 3.34 -22.93 5.07
C TRP A 234 3.95 -23.07 3.68
N ASP A 235 4.10 -24.27 3.15
CA ASP A 235 4.60 -24.45 1.80
C ASP A 235 3.52 -24.40 0.70
N ASP A 236 2.23 -24.40 1.05
CA ASP A 236 1.13 -24.40 0.07
C ASP A 236 0.32 -23.10 0.11
N LEU A 237 0.17 -22.45 -1.05
CA LEU A 237 -0.65 -21.25 -1.26
C LEU A 237 -2.08 -21.57 -1.72
N THR A 238 -2.51 -22.83 -1.68
CA THR A 238 -3.84 -23.23 -2.17
C THR A 238 -4.90 -23.16 -1.06
N PRO A 239 -5.54 -22.00 -0.86
CA PRO A 239 -6.70 -21.94 0.01
C PRO A 239 -7.97 -22.22 -0.77
N PRO A 240 -9.04 -22.64 -0.10
CA PRO A 240 -10.36 -22.67 -0.69
C PRO A 240 -10.78 -21.27 -1.14
N LYS A 241 -11.27 -21.10 -2.36
CA LYS A 241 -11.74 -19.81 -2.91
C LYS A 241 -12.76 -19.10 -2.01
N GLU A 242 -13.59 -19.87 -1.31
CA GLU A 242 -14.63 -19.38 -0.40
C GLU A 242 -14.10 -18.69 0.85
N TRP A 243 -12.84 -18.94 1.19
CA TRP A 243 -12.23 -18.50 2.41
C TRP A 243 -11.93 -16.99 2.44
N ALA A 244 -11.41 -16.42 1.38
CA ALA A 244 -11.15 -14.98 1.27
C ALA A 244 -12.45 -14.16 1.29
N GLN A 245 -13.52 -14.66 0.67
CA GLN A 245 -14.82 -14.00 0.61
C GLN A 245 -15.51 -13.93 1.98
N MET A 246 -15.44 -15.03 2.75
CA MET A 246 -16.13 -15.13 4.04
C MET A 246 -15.61 -14.13 5.08
N HIS A 247 -14.31 -13.82 5.07
CA HIS A 247 -13.71 -12.96 6.08
C HIS A 247 -13.97 -11.45 5.83
N TYR A 248 -14.11 -11.04 4.60
CA TYR A 248 -14.41 -9.63 4.27
C TYR A 248 -15.71 -9.13 4.93
N TRP A 249 -16.78 -9.90 4.85
CA TRP A 249 -18.07 -9.54 5.46
C TRP A 249 -18.02 -9.54 6.98
N LYS A 250 -17.30 -10.47 7.58
CA LYS A 250 -17.09 -10.51 9.04
C LYS A 250 -16.33 -9.29 9.54
N ILE A 251 -15.35 -8.79 8.79
CA ILE A 251 -14.61 -7.58 9.15
C ILE A 251 -15.50 -6.33 9.07
N ARG A 252 -16.36 -6.23 8.05
CA ARG A 252 -17.34 -5.15 7.95
C ARG A 252 -18.36 -5.21 9.09
N ALA A 253 -18.91 -6.38 9.37
CA ALA A 253 -19.86 -6.61 10.47
C ALA A 253 -19.24 -6.30 11.84
N TYR A 254 -17.99 -6.70 12.08
CA TYR A 254 -17.26 -6.41 13.31
C TYR A 254 -17.13 -4.90 13.59
N ASN A 255 -16.90 -4.11 12.56
CA ASN A 255 -16.84 -2.65 12.73
C ASN A 255 -18.20 -2.02 13.04
N TYR A 256 -19.27 -2.52 12.42
CA TYR A 256 -20.62 -2.04 12.68
C TYR A 256 -21.04 -2.35 14.12
N TYR A 257 -20.81 -3.57 14.57
CA TYR A 257 -21.16 -4.01 15.93
C TYR A 257 -20.42 -3.21 17.02
N HIS A 258 -19.11 -2.97 16.83
CA HIS A 258 -18.33 -2.20 17.80
C HIS A 258 -18.53 -0.67 17.70
N GLY A 259 -19.01 -0.15 16.58
CA GLY A 259 -19.51 1.22 16.46
C GLY A 259 -20.77 1.43 17.31
N VAL A 260 -21.72 0.51 17.23
CA VAL A 260 -22.98 0.55 17.97
C VAL A 260 -22.75 0.39 19.49
N THR A 261 -21.92 -0.55 19.92
CA THR A 261 -21.62 -0.75 21.35
C THR A 261 -20.89 0.43 21.99
N ARG A 262 -20.10 1.18 21.20
CA ARG A 262 -19.42 2.39 21.68
C ARG A 262 -20.38 3.56 21.87
N VAL A 263 -21.40 3.67 21.03
CA VAL A 263 -22.46 4.67 21.16
C VAL A 263 -23.36 4.32 22.36
N LEU A 264 -23.74 3.05 22.54
CA LEU A 264 -24.56 2.61 23.66
C LEU A 264 -23.83 2.66 25.00
N GLY A 265 -22.51 2.40 25.03
CA GLY A 265 -21.70 2.51 26.26
C GLY A 265 -21.36 3.96 26.67
N ALA A 266 -21.60 4.95 25.79
CA ALA A 266 -21.49 6.37 26.14
C ALA A 266 -22.75 6.94 26.81
N PHE A 267 -23.82 6.15 26.91
CA PHE A 267 -25.08 6.48 27.57
C PHE A 267 -25.30 5.70 28.89
N GLN A 268 -24.28 4.97 29.38
CA GLN A 268 -24.22 4.42 30.74
C GLN A 268 -23.13 5.15 31.55
#